data_1e4c962ca375b40360c0f3db8ede4b87
#
_entry.id   1e4c962ca375b40360c0f3db8ede4b87
#
_cell.length_a   1.000
_cell.length_b   1.000
_cell.length_c   1.000
_cell.angle_alpha   90.00
_cell.angle_beta   90.00
_cell.angle_gamma   90.00
#
_symmetry.space_group_name_H-M   'P 1'
#
loop_
_entity.id
_entity.type
_entity.pdbx_description
1 polymer ?
#
loop_
_entity_poly.entity_id
_entity_poly.type
_entity_poly.pdbx_seq_one_letter_code
_entity_poly.pdbx_strand_id
1 'polypeptide(L)'
;MVALVKARTNNPAIVAMGGRIDVSQADEMEFMRTWLTDRREPLAVAGSEHAHQAMKGMASEEQMTQLAGARGTAFDRLLLQLMIPHHQGALDMVQDLLRQQGSAYDPAMFQFTTDVTTDQKAEIDRMNIVLAGFSGDPRATLSPGVANAGEAIRNLRRVTSLPKPAGFFDPANPAQLQPLKAAKPGE
;
A
#
# COMPACT_ATOMS: atom_id res chain seq x y z
N MET A 1 -6.49 -9.81 -12.39
CA MET A 1 -7.41 -9.43 -11.28
C MET A 1 -8.27 -8.23 -11.62
N VAL A 2 -7.71 -7.07 -11.95
CA VAL A 2 -8.46 -5.83 -12.21
C VAL A 2 -9.47 -5.92 -13.37
N ALA A 3 -9.21 -6.71 -14.40
CA ALA A 3 -10.14 -6.93 -15.50
C ALA A 3 -11.53 -7.46 -15.07
N LEU A 4 -11.62 -8.10 -13.90
CA LEU A 4 -12.88 -8.61 -13.34
C LEU A 4 -13.73 -7.52 -12.68
N VAL A 5 -13.14 -6.39 -12.27
CA VAL A 5 -13.79 -5.36 -11.43
C VAL A 5 -15.12 -4.92 -11.99
N LYS A 6 -15.15 -4.46 -13.25
CA LYS A 6 -16.37 -3.92 -13.87
C LYS A 6 -17.55 -4.91 -13.94
N ALA A 7 -17.26 -6.22 -13.97
CA ALA A 7 -18.25 -7.26 -14.05
C ALA A 7 -18.69 -7.82 -12.68
N ARG A 8 -17.98 -7.47 -11.61
CA ARG A 8 -18.13 -8.11 -10.28
C ARG A 8 -18.57 -7.18 -9.18
N THR A 9 -18.34 -5.87 -9.32
CA THR A 9 -18.72 -4.87 -8.30
C THR A 9 -19.16 -3.56 -8.92
N ASN A 10 -20.02 -2.85 -8.18
CA ASN A 10 -20.40 -1.46 -8.45
C ASN A 10 -19.85 -0.50 -7.37
N ASN A 11 -18.98 -0.98 -6.48
CA ASN A 11 -18.37 -0.16 -5.45
C ASN A 11 -17.46 0.90 -6.10
N PRO A 12 -17.79 2.21 -5.99
CA PRO A 12 -17.07 3.25 -6.70
C PRO A 12 -15.60 3.34 -6.28
N ALA A 13 -15.28 3.05 -5.02
CA ALA A 13 -13.91 3.05 -4.55
C ALA A 13 -13.08 1.93 -5.21
N ILE A 14 -13.65 0.73 -5.35
CA ILE A 14 -13.00 -0.41 -6.00
C ILE A 14 -12.89 -0.19 -7.51
N VAL A 15 -13.92 0.35 -8.14
CA VAL A 15 -13.91 0.65 -9.58
C VAL A 15 -12.85 1.70 -9.91
N ALA A 16 -12.78 2.79 -9.13
CA ALA A 16 -11.79 3.84 -9.33
C ALA A 16 -10.36 3.34 -9.06
N MET A 17 -10.16 2.51 -8.02
CA MET A 17 -8.89 1.89 -7.71
C MET A 17 -8.45 0.94 -8.83
N GLY A 18 -9.33 0.03 -9.27
CA GLY A 18 -9.05 -0.89 -10.38
C GLY A 18 -8.63 -0.17 -11.65
N GLY A 19 -9.30 0.96 -11.97
CA GLY A 19 -8.93 1.78 -13.13
C GLY A 19 -7.53 2.39 -13.02
N ARG A 20 -7.13 2.89 -11.84
CA ARG A 20 -5.76 3.41 -11.64
C ARG A 20 -4.72 2.32 -11.77
N ILE A 21 -4.94 1.19 -11.12
CA ILE A 21 -4.02 0.03 -11.18
C ILE A 21 -3.87 -0.46 -12.62
N ASP A 22 -4.94 -0.51 -13.39
CA ASP A 22 -4.92 -0.96 -14.79
C ASP A 22 -4.02 -0.07 -15.65
N VAL A 23 -4.13 1.25 -15.48
CA VAL A 23 -3.30 2.23 -16.19
C VAL A 23 -1.83 2.14 -15.74
N SER A 24 -1.58 2.18 -14.44
CA SER A 24 -0.21 2.12 -13.88
C SER A 24 0.52 0.84 -14.33
N GLN A 25 -0.13 -0.31 -14.24
CA GLN A 25 0.48 -1.58 -14.66
C GLN A 25 0.71 -1.66 -16.18
N ALA A 26 -0.13 -1.00 -16.99
CA ALA A 26 0.07 -0.92 -18.43
C ALA A 26 1.34 -0.12 -18.76
N ASP A 27 1.54 1.04 -18.12
CA ASP A 27 2.69 1.89 -18.29
C ASP A 27 3.99 1.19 -17.80
N GLU A 28 3.93 0.53 -16.65
CA GLU A 28 5.05 -0.26 -16.12
C GLU A 28 5.46 -1.40 -17.08
N MET A 29 4.49 -2.12 -17.63
CA MET A 29 4.75 -3.19 -18.60
C MET A 29 5.32 -2.66 -19.90
N GLU A 30 4.86 -1.51 -20.38
CA GLU A 30 5.36 -0.89 -21.61
C GLU A 30 6.81 -0.44 -21.42
N PHE A 31 7.13 0.20 -20.28
CA PHE A 31 8.50 0.55 -19.93
C PHE A 31 9.41 -0.69 -19.96
N MET A 32 9.03 -1.76 -19.28
CA MET A 32 9.86 -2.97 -19.21
C MET A 32 10.08 -3.61 -20.59
N ARG A 33 9.03 -3.67 -21.42
CA ARG A 33 9.15 -4.19 -22.79
C ARG A 33 10.09 -3.36 -23.64
N THR A 34 9.95 -2.03 -23.61
CA THR A 34 10.79 -1.09 -24.35
C THR A 34 12.24 -1.21 -23.88
N TRP A 35 12.46 -1.21 -22.57
CA TRP A 35 13.80 -1.30 -21.98
C TRP A 35 14.53 -2.60 -22.39
N LEU A 36 13.82 -3.75 -22.39
CA LEU A 36 14.38 -5.03 -22.84
C LEU A 36 14.64 -5.04 -24.36
N THR A 37 13.68 -4.54 -25.15
CA THR A 37 13.79 -4.50 -26.61
C THR A 37 14.96 -3.65 -27.07
N ASP A 38 15.17 -2.49 -26.48
CA ASP A 38 16.28 -1.59 -26.78
C ASP A 38 17.64 -2.24 -26.53
N ARG A 39 17.68 -3.18 -25.58
CA ARG A 39 18.89 -3.95 -25.22
C ARG A 39 18.99 -5.29 -25.95
N ARG A 40 18.03 -5.60 -26.82
CA ARG A 40 17.93 -6.87 -27.55
C ARG A 40 17.81 -8.08 -26.63
N GLU A 41 17.23 -7.86 -25.43
CA GLU A 41 16.96 -8.92 -24.48
C GLU A 41 15.61 -9.59 -24.78
N PRO A 42 15.45 -10.89 -24.55
CA PRO A 42 14.21 -11.59 -24.81
C PRO A 42 13.11 -11.14 -23.84
N LEU A 43 11.90 -10.93 -24.37
CA LEU A 43 10.72 -10.61 -23.57
C LEU A 43 10.19 -11.79 -22.74
N ALA A 44 10.55 -13.01 -23.14
CA ALA A 44 10.23 -14.24 -22.41
C ALA A 44 11.46 -15.14 -22.37
N VAL A 45 11.73 -15.73 -21.22
CA VAL A 45 12.76 -16.76 -21.07
C VAL A 45 12.11 -18.11 -21.30
N ALA A 46 12.65 -18.90 -22.22
CA ALA A 46 12.15 -20.24 -22.49
C ALA A 46 12.13 -21.10 -21.22
N GLY A 47 11.00 -21.71 -20.90
CA GLY A 47 10.80 -22.50 -19.68
C GLY A 47 10.39 -21.72 -18.45
N SER A 48 10.18 -20.40 -18.55
CA SER A 48 9.73 -19.57 -17.42
C SER A 48 8.22 -19.65 -17.12
N GLU A 49 7.46 -20.42 -17.91
CA GLU A 49 6.00 -20.53 -17.77
C GLU A 49 5.56 -20.97 -16.36
N HIS A 50 6.35 -21.83 -15.72
CA HIS A 50 6.11 -22.25 -14.33
C HIS A 50 6.76 -21.32 -13.29
N ALA A 51 7.71 -20.49 -13.68
CA ALA A 51 8.36 -19.55 -12.76
C ALA A 51 7.42 -18.44 -12.29
N HIS A 52 6.41 -18.07 -13.08
CA HIS A 52 5.42 -17.07 -12.71
C HIS A 52 4.59 -17.46 -11.47
N GLN A 53 4.26 -18.74 -11.32
CA GLN A 53 3.50 -19.22 -10.15
C GLN A 53 4.33 -19.21 -8.85
N ALA A 54 5.65 -19.22 -8.96
CA ALA A 54 6.57 -19.20 -7.82
C ALA A 54 6.97 -17.78 -7.39
N MET A 55 6.55 -16.75 -8.13
CA MET A 55 6.84 -15.35 -7.74
C MET A 55 6.11 -14.95 -6.47
N LYS A 56 6.80 -14.21 -5.61
CA LYS A 56 6.21 -13.67 -4.40
C LYS A 56 4.97 -12.82 -4.70
N GLY A 57 3.91 -13.03 -3.95
CA GLY A 57 2.68 -12.23 -4.09
C GLY A 57 1.74 -12.65 -5.22
N MET A 58 2.08 -13.67 -6.00
CA MET A 58 1.16 -14.18 -7.03
C MET A 58 0.00 -14.94 -6.42
N ALA A 59 -1.20 -14.64 -6.90
CA ALA A 59 -2.40 -15.39 -6.53
C ALA A 59 -2.37 -16.77 -7.18
N SER A 60 -2.75 -17.83 -6.44
CA SER A 60 -2.89 -19.17 -6.97
C SER A 60 -4.07 -19.28 -7.96
N GLU A 61 -4.09 -20.33 -8.77
CA GLU A 61 -5.22 -20.63 -9.68
C GLU A 61 -6.54 -20.77 -8.91
N GLU A 62 -6.47 -21.41 -7.75
CA GLU A 62 -7.63 -21.56 -6.86
C GLU A 62 -8.13 -20.21 -6.37
N GLN A 63 -7.23 -19.33 -5.90
CA GLN A 63 -7.56 -17.98 -5.48
C GLN A 63 -8.16 -17.15 -6.63
N MET A 64 -7.61 -17.26 -7.83
CA MET A 64 -8.14 -16.59 -9.01
C MET A 64 -9.54 -17.13 -9.40
N THR A 65 -9.78 -18.42 -9.25
CA THR A 65 -11.09 -19.04 -9.46
C THR A 65 -12.11 -18.53 -8.43
N GLN A 66 -11.73 -18.47 -7.15
CA GLN A 66 -12.56 -17.90 -6.09
C GLN A 66 -12.90 -16.43 -6.37
N LEU A 67 -11.92 -15.64 -6.77
CA LEU A 67 -12.10 -14.23 -7.13
C LEU A 67 -13.07 -14.09 -8.32
N ALA A 68 -12.91 -14.92 -9.34
CA ALA A 68 -13.78 -14.90 -10.51
C ALA A 68 -15.23 -15.29 -10.19
N GLY A 69 -15.45 -16.13 -9.19
CA GLY A 69 -16.78 -16.53 -8.71
C GLY A 69 -17.43 -15.50 -7.78
N ALA A 70 -16.65 -14.68 -7.09
CA ALA A 70 -17.15 -13.72 -6.10
C ALA A 70 -17.84 -12.51 -6.77
N ARG A 71 -18.73 -11.83 -6.01
CA ARG A 71 -19.43 -10.60 -6.43
C ARG A 71 -19.64 -9.64 -5.25
N GLY A 72 -19.84 -8.35 -5.56
CA GLY A 72 -20.11 -7.31 -4.56
C GLY A 72 -19.04 -7.26 -3.48
N THR A 73 -19.43 -7.07 -2.23
CA THR A 73 -18.51 -6.93 -1.09
C THR A 73 -17.58 -8.14 -0.90
N ALA A 74 -18.04 -9.35 -1.23
CA ALA A 74 -17.19 -10.53 -1.16
C ALA A 74 -16.06 -10.48 -2.19
N PHE A 75 -16.37 -10.05 -3.42
CA PHE A 75 -15.37 -9.78 -4.45
C PHE A 75 -14.43 -8.66 -4.02
N ASP A 76 -14.96 -7.53 -3.55
CA ASP A 76 -14.18 -6.36 -3.14
C ASP A 76 -13.12 -6.72 -2.10
N ARG A 77 -13.54 -7.44 -1.05
CA ARG A 77 -12.64 -7.89 0.01
C ARG A 77 -11.57 -8.85 -0.52
N LEU A 78 -11.97 -9.86 -1.30
CA LEU A 78 -11.04 -10.86 -1.82
C LEU A 78 -10.06 -10.23 -2.82
N LEU A 79 -10.52 -9.32 -3.67
CA LEU A 79 -9.65 -8.56 -4.59
C LEU A 79 -8.54 -7.84 -3.83
N LEU A 80 -8.89 -7.11 -2.76
CA LEU A 80 -7.89 -6.38 -1.97
C LEU A 80 -6.93 -7.32 -1.24
N GLN A 81 -7.44 -8.42 -0.68
CA GLN A 81 -6.62 -9.42 0.00
C GLN A 81 -5.60 -10.10 -0.93
N LEU A 82 -5.90 -10.21 -2.22
CA LEU A 82 -4.99 -10.77 -3.22
C LEU A 82 -4.09 -9.71 -3.85
N MET A 83 -4.59 -8.48 -4.00
CA MET A 83 -3.85 -7.41 -4.66
C MET A 83 -2.77 -6.82 -3.77
N ILE A 84 -3.00 -6.70 -2.45
CA ILE A 84 -2.00 -6.20 -1.50
C ILE A 84 -0.72 -7.07 -1.50
N PRO A 85 -0.79 -8.40 -1.35
CA PRO A 85 0.40 -9.25 -1.48
C PRO A 85 1.04 -9.20 -2.87
N HIS A 86 0.23 -9.02 -3.93
CA HIS A 86 0.73 -8.87 -5.29
C HIS A 86 1.61 -7.63 -5.45
N HIS A 87 1.16 -6.49 -4.94
CA HIS A 87 1.93 -5.25 -4.91
C HIS A 87 3.17 -5.36 -4.00
N GLN A 88 3.05 -6.03 -2.85
CA GLN A 88 4.20 -6.30 -1.99
C GLN A 88 5.25 -7.17 -2.71
N GLY A 89 4.82 -8.14 -3.51
CA GLY A 89 5.71 -8.94 -4.35
C GLY A 89 6.50 -8.11 -5.35
N ALA A 90 5.90 -7.08 -5.95
CA ALA A 90 6.59 -6.14 -6.83
C ALA A 90 7.67 -5.34 -6.08
N LEU A 91 7.37 -4.86 -4.87
CA LEU A 91 8.37 -4.18 -4.02
C LEU A 91 9.54 -5.10 -3.67
N ASP A 92 9.26 -6.36 -3.35
CA ASP A 92 10.29 -7.36 -3.06
C ASP A 92 11.18 -7.62 -4.29
N MET A 93 10.59 -7.71 -5.48
CA MET A 93 11.35 -7.86 -6.74
C MET A 93 12.25 -6.66 -7.03
N VAL A 94 11.77 -5.44 -6.81
CA VAL A 94 12.58 -4.22 -6.93
C VAL A 94 13.75 -4.25 -5.96
N GLN A 95 13.52 -4.64 -4.70
CA GLN A 95 14.59 -4.77 -3.72
C GLN A 95 15.63 -5.83 -4.11
N ASP A 96 15.18 -6.97 -4.63
CA ASP A 96 16.07 -8.03 -5.08
C ASP A 96 16.90 -7.58 -6.29
N LEU A 97 16.30 -6.83 -7.22
CA LEU A 97 17.02 -6.22 -8.34
C LEU A 97 18.09 -5.24 -7.85
N LEU A 98 17.74 -4.32 -6.95
CA LEU A 98 18.67 -3.29 -6.46
C LEU A 98 19.82 -3.85 -5.59
N ARG A 99 19.68 -5.07 -5.05
CA ARG A 99 20.79 -5.77 -4.36
C ARG A 99 21.83 -6.33 -5.34
N GLN A 100 21.48 -6.46 -6.62
CA GLN A 100 22.43 -6.96 -7.62
C GLN A 100 23.41 -5.85 -7.98
N GLN A 101 24.70 -6.21 -8.00
CA GLN A 101 25.75 -5.26 -8.33
C GLN A 101 25.56 -4.69 -9.75
N GLY A 102 25.54 -3.40 -9.88
CA GLY A 102 25.43 -2.72 -11.16
C GLY A 102 24.00 -2.41 -11.63
N SER A 103 22.97 -2.94 -11.00
CA SER A 103 21.57 -2.71 -11.40
C SER A 103 21.14 -1.25 -11.32
N ALA A 104 21.73 -0.48 -10.40
CA ALA A 104 21.44 0.95 -10.21
C ALA A 104 22.24 1.89 -11.13
N TYR A 105 23.09 1.36 -12.02
CA TYR A 105 23.91 2.20 -12.93
C TYR A 105 23.14 2.66 -14.16
N ASP A 106 22.03 2.02 -14.51
CA ASP A 106 21.14 2.49 -15.58
C ASP A 106 20.18 3.54 -15.02
N PRO A 107 20.29 4.83 -15.44
CA PRO A 107 19.45 5.88 -14.88
C PRO A 107 17.95 5.67 -15.14
N ALA A 108 17.58 5.11 -16.29
CA ALA A 108 16.18 4.86 -16.63
C ALA A 108 15.61 3.74 -15.75
N MET A 109 16.38 2.67 -15.50
CA MET A 109 15.98 1.60 -14.61
C MET A 109 15.93 2.07 -13.15
N PHE A 110 16.86 2.91 -12.71
CA PHE A 110 16.83 3.50 -11.38
C PHE A 110 15.59 4.38 -11.16
N GLN A 111 15.26 5.23 -12.14
CA GLN A 111 14.04 6.04 -12.06
C GLN A 111 12.80 5.15 -12.03
N PHE A 112 12.70 4.18 -12.93
CA PHE A 112 11.58 3.22 -12.98
C PHE A 112 11.38 2.49 -11.65
N THR A 113 12.44 1.95 -11.06
CA THR A 113 12.34 1.23 -9.78
C THR A 113 11.95 2.15 -8.62
N THR A 114 12.32 3.43 -8.68
CA THR A 114 11.92 4.46 -7.71
C THR A 114 10.43 4.76 -7.84
N ASP A 115 9.94 4.96 -9.07
CA ASP A 115 8.54 5.24 -9.36
C ASP A 115 7.66 4.06 -8.96
N VAL A 116 8.00 2.84 -9.40
CA VAL A 116 7.30 1.60 -8.97
C VAL A 116 7.25 1.49 -7.45
N THR A 117 8.38 1.75 -6.76
CA THR A 117 8.42 1.67 -5.30
C THR A 117 7.46 2.65 -4.64
N THR A 118 7.38 3.86 -5.16
CA THR A 118 6.51 4.92 -4.62
C THR A 118 5.05 4.61 -4.88
N ASP A 119 4.73 4.24 -6.11
CA ASP A 119 3.36 3.98 -6.54
C ASP A 119 2.77 2.73 -5.88
N GLN A 120 3.53 1.64 -5.84
CA GLN A 120 3.09 0.40 -5.20
C GLN A 120 2.83 0.57 -3.71
N LYS A 121 3.67 1.33 -2.98
CA LYS A 121 3.43 1.66 -1.56
C LYS A 121 2.16 2.48 -1.39
N ALA A 122 1.97 3.52 -2.19
CA ALA A 122 0.79 4.37 -2.11
C ALA A 122 -0.50 3.58 -2.44
N GLU A 123 -0.44 2.62 -3.36
CA GLU A 123 -1.57 1.76 -3.67
C GLU A 123 -1.87 0.76 -2.55
N ILE A 124 -0.84 0.14 -1.95
CA ILE A 124 -1.01 -0.72 -0.77
C ILE A 124 -1.71 0.05 0.37
N ASP A 125 -1.28 1.27 0.65
CA ASP A 125 -1.89 2.09 1.69
C ASP A 125 -3.37 2.38 1.40
N ARG A 126 -3.70 2.76 0.16
CA ARG A 126 -5.09 2.98 -0.27
C ARG A 126 -5.93 1.70 -0.17
N MET A 127 -5.37 0.56 -0.60
CA MET A 127 -6.05 -0.74 -0.50
C MET A 127 -6.31 -1.13 0.95
N ASN A 128 -5.35 -0.91 1.86
CA ASN A 128 -5.51 -1.19 3.28
C ASN A 128 -6.61 -0.32 3.90
N ILE A 129 -6.69 0.97 3.55
CA ILE A 129 -7.76 1.86 4.02
C ILE A 129 -9.14 1.34 3.57
N VAL A 130 -9.28 0.96 2.31
CA VAL A 130 -10.55 0.44 1.79
C VAL A 130 -10.88 -0.92 2.42
N LEU A 131 -9.89 -1.80 2.58
CA LEU A 131 -10.06 -3.11 3.21
C LEU A 131 -10.48 -2.99 4.67
N ALA A 132 -9.91 -2.02 5.40
CA ALA A 132 -10.31 -1.71 6.77
C ALA A 132 -11.79 -1.32 6.87
N GLY A 133 -12.33 -0.61 5.88
CA GLY A 133 -13.75 -0.26 5.79
C GLY A 133 -14.69 -1.48 5.70
N PHE A 134 -14.20 -2.64 5.26
CA PHE A 134 -14.95 -3.90 5.27
C PHE A 134 -14.82 -4.68 6.59
N SER A 135 -14.04 -4.17 7.53
CA SER A 135 -13.91 -4.77 8.86
C SER A 135 -15.18 -4.51 9.69
N GLY A 136 -15.66 -5.52 10.40
CA GLY A 136 -16.66 -5.33 11.44
C GLY A 136 -16.07 -4.72 12.73
N ASP A 137 -14.78 -4.47 12.78
CA ASP A 137 -14.10 -3.83 13.92
C ASP A 137 -14.30 -2.30 13.85
N PRO A 138 -15.01 -1.71 14.80
CA PRO A 138 -15.27 -0.28 14.81
C PRO A 138 -13.98 0.58 14.93
N ARG A 139 -12.84 -0.03 15.27
CA ARG A 139 -11.54 0.66 15.34
C ARG A 139 -10.85 0.79 13.98
N ALA A 140 -11.24 -0.02 12.98
CA ALA A 140 -10.57 -0.08 11.68
C ALA A 140 -10.67 1.23 10.87
N THR A 141 -11.66 2.07 11.18
CA THR A 141 -11.92 3.34 10.48
C THR A 141 -11.73 4.57 11.35
N LEU A 142 -11.06 4.42 12.51
CA LEU A 142 -10.80 5.56 13.39
C LEU A 142 -9.83 6.54 12.74
N SER A 143 -10.20 7.81 12.77
CA SER A 143 -9.30 8.89 12.36
C SER A 143 -8.29 9.22 13.46
N PRO A 144 -7.01 9.36 13.13
CA PRO A 144 -6.02 9.85 14.08
C PRO A 144 -6.24 11.34 14.39
N GLY A 145 -5.89 11.76 15.60
CA GLY A 145 -5.95 13.16 15.97
C GLY A 145 -5.51 13.39 17.41
N VAL A 146 -4.92 14.55 17.69
CA VAL A 146 -4.46 14.90 19.04
C VAL A 146 -5.64 15.29 19.95
N ALA A 147 -6.62 16.01 19.41
CA ALA A 147 -7.79 16.48 20.16
C ALA A 147 -9.11 15.92 19.64
N ASN A 148 -9.11 15.40 18.41
CA ASN A 148 -10.29 14.96 17.67
C ASN A 148 -10.14 13.56 17.08
N ALA A 149 -9.32 12.72 17.71
CA ALA A 149 -9.21 11.31 17.30
C ALA A 149 -10.58 10.64 17.31
N GLY A 150 -10.81 9.77 16.33
CA GLY A 150 -12.01 8.94 16.29
C GLY A 150 -12.09 8.01 17.51
N GLU A 151 -13.30 7.68 17.94
CA GLU A 151 -13.53 6.81 19.10
C GLU A 151 -14.30 5.56 18.70
N ALA A 152 -13.90 4.40 19.25
CA ALA A 152 -14.67 3.17 19.18
C ALA A 152 -15.01 2.70 20.59
N ILE A 153 -16.31 2.56 20.86
CA ILE A 153 -16.83 2.12 22.15
C ILE A 153 -17.70 0.87 21.89
N ARG A 154 -17.39 -0.21 22.60
CA ARG A 154 -18.18 -1.45 22.56
C ARG A 154 -18.43 -1.97 23.97
N ASN A 155 -19.72 -2.17 24.31
CA ASN A 155 -20.15 -2.66 25.63
C ASN A 155 -19.75 -1.74 26.81
N LEU A 156 -19.41 -0.49 26.54
CA LEU A 156 -19.08 0.54 27.51
C LEU A 156 -19.85 1.82 27.15
N ARG A 157 -20.06 2.68 28.13
CA ARG A 157 -20.61 4.01 27.92
C ARG A 157 -19.58 5.04 28.39
N ARG A 158 -19.21 5.98 27.53
CA ARG A 158 -18.38 7.10 27.95
C ARG A 158 -19.18 7.98 28.91
N VAL A 159 -18.71 8.13 30.14
CA VAL A 159 -19.34 8.96 31.15
C VAL A 159 -18.94 10.41 30.98
N THR A 160 -17.65 10.64 30.73
CA THR A 160 -17.10 11.98 30.51
C THR A 160 -15.79 11.93 29.73
N SER A 161 -15.38 13.06 29.20
CA SER A 161 -14.06 13.27 28.61
C SER A 161 -13.45 14.47 29.31
N LEU A 162 -12.33 14.29 29.97
CA LEU A 162 -11.59 15.39 30.56
C LEU A 162 -10.54 15.87 29.53
N PRO A 163 -10.51 17.17 29.24
CA PRO A 163 -9.43 17.74 28.44
C PRO A 163 -8.09 17.55 29.16
N LYS A 164 -7.02 17.41 28.39
CA LYS A 164 -5.68 17.41 28.99
C LYS A 164 -5.47 18.70 29.76
N PRO A 165 -4.88 18.67 30.97
CA PRO A 165 -4.55 19.88 31.74
C PRO A 165 -3.67 20.82 30.91
N ALA A 166 -3.81 22.12 31.19
CA ALA A 166 -2.93 23.12 30.58
C ALA A 166 -1.46 22.75 30.88
N GLY A 167 -0.62 22.75 29.86
CA GLY A 167 0.80 22.34 29.96
C GLY A 167 1.07 20.83 29.89
N PHE A 168 0.04 19.98 29.73
CA PHE A 168 0.24 18.53 29.53
C PHE A 168 0.88 18.22 28.19
N PHE A 169 0.63 19.03 27.19
CA PHE A 169 1.25 18.97 25.88
C PHE A 169 1.38 20.38 25.33
N ASP A 170 2.60 20.79 25.03
CA ASP A 170 2.91 22.04 24.36
C ASP A 170 3.29 21.72 22.90
N PRO A 171 2.50 22.12 21.89
CA PRO A 171 2.83 21.89 20.50
C PRO A 171 4.10 22.63 20.05
N ALA A 172 4.52 23.70 20.76
CA ALA A 172 5.77 24.38 20.52
C ALA A 172 6.98 23.66 21.17
N ASN A 173 6.72 22.76 22.13
CA ASN A 173 7.72 21.95 22.78
C ASN A 173 7.26 20.47 22.88
N PRO A 174 7.15 19.75 21.75
CA PRO A 174 6.59 18.41 21.71
C PRO A 174 7.40 17.37 22.49
N ALA A 175 8.70 17.62 22.72
CA ALA A 175 9.56 16.76 23.52
C ALA A 175 9.46 17.04 25.04
N GLN A 176 8.66 18.02 25.44
CA GLN A 176 8.50 18.44 26.85
C GLN A 176 9.84 18.73 27.58
N LEU A 177 10.83 19.16 26.82
CA LEU A 177 12.14 19.53 27.36
C LEU A 177 11.96 20.78 28.21
N GLN A 178 12.38 20.72 29.46
CA GLN A 178 12.43 21.93 30.29
C GLN A 178 13.43 22.93 29.68
N PRO A 179 13.08 24.22 29.57
CA PRO A 179 14.05 25.21 29.13
C PRO A 179 15.27 25.13 30.05
N LEU A 180 16.45 25.06 29.45
CA LEU A 180 17.71 25.14 30.20
C LEU A 180 17.65 26.40 31.05
N LYS A 181 17.74 26.26 32.38
CA LYS A 181 17.87 27.43 33.25
C LYS A 181 19.11 28.20 32.78
N ALA A 182 18.90 29.46 32.39
CA ALA A 182 20.01 30.33 32.10
C ALA A 182 20.96 30.34 33.31
N ALA A 183 22.25 30.01 33.09
CA ALA A 183 23.23 30.11 34.12
C ALA A 183 23.24 31.53 34.65
N LYS A 184 23.10 31.71 35.97
CA LYS A 184 23.22 33.03 36.56
C LYS A 184 24.62 33.56 36.32
N PRO A 185 24.80 34.79 35.87
CA PRO A 185 26.12 35.35 35.71
C PRO A 185 26.81 35.40 37.11
N GLY A 186 27.81 34.59 37.33
CA GLY A 186 28.63 34.65 38.55
C GLY A 186 28.62 33.44 39.47
N GLU A 187 28.10 32.24 39.06
CA GLU A 187 28.35 30.97 39.73
C GLU A 187 29.25 30.06 38.90
#